data_3985b8af3b6982b8813b0b19ca89e641
#
_entry.id   3985b8af3b6982b8813b0b19ca89e641
#
_cell.length_a   1.000
_cell.length_b   1.000
_cell.length_c   1.000
_cell.angle_alpha   90.00
_cell.angle_beta   90.00
_cell.angle_gamma   90.00
#
_symmetry.space_group_name_H-M   'P 1'
#
loop_
_entity.id
_entity.type
_entity.pdbx_description
1 polymer ?
#
loop_
_entity_poly.entity_id
_entity_poly.type
_entity_poly.pdbx_seq_one_letter_code
_entity_poly.pdbx_strand_id
1 'polypeptide(L)'
;MRKEYLRSVAEVFLREHRCELKDFCFVFPNKRSSIFFKKYLGEEADVPIFSPDFTTINELFGKLAELVVADKITLLYYLYLSYKEVNPSSSETFDDFIHWGDILLNDFDDIDKYMVDAHRLFANIKDLNEIDDMYSYLSDQQREAVAAFWGVYIKNKEKENEKKFISLWEMLYPIYTIFKERLKKEGLAYEGMIYRQVAQG
;
A
#
# COMPACT_ATOMS: atom_id res chain seq x y z
N MET A 1 -1.20 -2.81 -39.75
CA MET A 1 -1.53 -2.20 -38.42
C MET A 1 -1.36 -3.24 -37.37
N ARG A 2 -0.61 -2.94 -36.32
CA ARG A 2 -0.47 -3.85 -35.13
C ARG A 2 -1.82 -3.88 -34.43
N LYS A 3 -2.49 -5.03 -34.34
CA LYS A 3 -3.73 -5.17 -33.55
C LYS A 3 -3.43 -4.80 -32.09
N GLU A 4 -4.37 -4.11 -31.48
CA GLU A 4 -4.27 -3.78 -30.04
C GLU A 4 -4.36 -5.05 -29.21
N TYR A 5 -3.48 -5.21 -28.22
CA TYR A 5 -3.36 -6.43 -27.42
C TYR A 5 -4.71 -6.89 -26.82
N LEU A 6 -5.45 -5.98 -26.18
CA LEU A 6 -6.74 -6.32 -25.57
C LEU A 6 -7.79 -6.78 -26.60
N ARG A 7 -7.77 -6.24 -27.83
CA ARG A 7 -8.64 -6.69 -28.91
C ARG A 7 -8.31 -8.12 -29.32
N SER A 8 -7.02 -8.43 -29.46
CA SER A 8 -6.59 -9.80 -29.80
C SER A 8 -6.99 -10.81 -28.72
N VAL A 9 -6.91 -10.43 -27.44
CA VAL A 9 -7.37 -11.27 -26.33
C VAL A 9 -8.89 -11.48 -26.41
N ALA A 10 -9.67 -10.43 -26.65
CA ALA A 10 -11.12 -10.53 -26.83
C ALA A 10 -11.52 -11.50 -27.94
N GLU A 11 -10.84 -11.43 -29.11
CA GLU A 11 -11.07 -12.34 -30.25
C GLU A 11 -10.79 -13.80 -29.86
N VAL A 12 -9.71 -14.06 -29.12
CA VAL A 12 -9.36 -15.42 -28.68
C VAL A 12 -10.46 -15.99 -27.77
N PHE A 13 -10.90 -15.22 -26.78
CA PHE A 13 -11.95 -15.65 -25.86
C PHE A 13 -13.30 -15.86 -26.55
N LEU A 14 -13.67 -15.00 -27.50
CA LEU A 14 -14.88 -15.15 -28.30
C LEU A 14 -14.82 -16.41 -29.19
N ARG A 15 -13.66 -16.75 -29.75
CA ARG A 15 -13.49 -17.92 -30.60
C ARG A 15 -13.48 -19.22 -29.78
N GLU A 16 -12.81 -19.25 -28.63
CA GLU A 16 -12.52 -20.50 -27.92
C GLU A 16 -13.48 -20.77 -26.75
N HIS A 17 -14.04 -19.72 -26.12
CA HIS A 17 -14.80 -19.81 -24.87
C HIS A 17 -16.14 -19.09 -24.92
N ARG A 18 -16.72 -18.88 -26.10
CA ARG A 18 -17.94 -18.08 -26.28
C ARG A 18 -19.10 -18.48 -25.38
N CYS A 19 -19.38 -19.78 -25.28
CA CYS A 19 -20.51 -20.31 -24.50
C CYS A 19 -20.31 -20.21 -22.99
N GLU A 20 -19.07 -20.12 -22.55
CA GLU A 20 -18.64 -20.11 -21.15
C GLU A 20 -18.27 -18.71 -20.66
N LEU A 21 -18.31 -17.68 -21.52
CA LEU A 21 -17.89 -16.32 -21.19
C LEU A 21 -18.53 -15.78 -19.91
N LYS A 22 -19.79 -16.10 -19.66
CA LYS A 22 -20.53 -15.70 -18.46
C LYS A 22 -19.92 -16.23 -17.16
N ASP A 23 -19.13 -17.29 -17.23
CA ASP A 23 -18.52 -17.96 -16.07
C ASP A 23 -17.08 -17.45 -15.81
N PHE A 24 -16.56 -16.55 -16.68
CA PHE A 24 -15.27 -15.92 -16.51
C PHE A 24 -15.36 -14.62 -15.71
N CYS A 25 -14.34 -14.38 -14.89
CA CYS A 25 -14.09 -13.09 -14.26
C CYS A 25 -12.77 -12.53 -14.79
N PHE A 26 -12.83 -11.44 -15.53
CA PHE A 26 -11.66 -10.76 -16.05
C PHE A 26 -11.14 -9.73 -15.06
N VAL A 27 -9.91 -9.92 -14.59
CA VAL A 27 -9.25 -9.05 -13.63
C VAL A 27 -8.28 -8.12 -14.34
N PHE A 28 -8.41 -6.82 -14.10
CA PHE A 28 -7.60 -5.78 -14.74
C PHE A 28 -6.81 -4.95 -13.71
N PRO A 29 -5.64 -4.39 -14.09
CA PRO A 29 -4.89 -3.50 -13.22
C PRO A 29 -5.61 -2.18 -12.93
N ASN A 30 -6.54 -1.77 -13.80
CA ASN A 30 -7.32 -0.53 -13.66
C ASN A 30 -8.64 -0.59 -14.43
N LYS A 31 -9.59 0.29 -14.06
CA LYS A 31 -10.92 0.38 -14.69
C LYS A 31 -10.87 0.73 -16.19
N ARG A 32 -9.89 1.53 -16.62
CA ARG A 32 -9.77 1.92 -18.04
C ARG A 32 -9.55 0.71 -18.93
N SER A 33 -8.65 -0.19 -18.55
CA SER A 33 -8.38 -1.42 -19.31
C SER A 33 -9.62 -2.30 -19.44
N SER A 34 -10.41 -2.42 -18.38
CA SER A 34 -11.69 -3.13 -18.36
C SER A 34 -12.70 -2.53 -19.36
N ILE A 35 -12.83 -1.20 -19.42
CA ILE A 35 -13.73 -0.52 -20.33
C ILE A 35 -13.35 -0.79 -21.80
N PHE A 36 -12.05 -0.70 -22.13
CA PHE A 36 -11.58 -1.00 -23.49
C PHE A 36 -11.80 -2.47 -23.85
N PHE A 37 -11.55 -3.38 -22.93
CA PHE A 37 -11.77 -4.79 -23.19
C PHE A 37 -13.26 -5.11 -23.41
N LYS A 38 -14.17 -4.54 -22.62
CA LYS A 38 -15.62 -4.63 -22.83
C LYS A 38 -16.02 -4.13 -24.21
N LYS A 39 -15.47 -2.98 -24.61
CA LYS A 39 -15.70 -2.41 -25.94
C LYS A 39 -15.28 -3.38 -27.04
N TYR A 40 -14.08 -3.93 -26.96
CA TYR A 40 -13.57 -4.88 -27.98
C TYR A 40 -14.38 -6.18 -28.00
N LEU A 41 -14.76 -6.71 -26.83
CA LEU A 41 -15.65 -7.87 -26.76
C LEU A 41 -16.99 -7.62 -27.49
N GLY A 42 -17.57 -6.43 -27.29
CA GLY A 42 -18.81 -6.06 -27.96
C GLY A 42 -18.66 -5.79 -29.47
N GLU A 43 -17.50 -5.24 -29.92
CA GLU A 43 -17.22 -4.98 -31.33
C GLU A 43 -16.91 -6.26 -32.13
N GLU A 44 -16.26 -7.26 -31.49
CA GLU A 44 -15.89 -8.52 -32.15
C GLU A 44 -16.95 -9.61 -32.03
N ALA A 45 -17.98 -9.40 -31.22
CA ALA A 45 -19.08 -10.36 -31.06
C ALA A 45 -20.08 -10.27 -32.23
N ASP A 46 -20.18 -11.31 -33.06
CA ASP A 46 -21.12 -11.37 -34.21
C ASP A 46 -22.57 -11.57 -33.74
N VAL A 47 -22.80 -12.10 -32.55
CA VAL A 47 -24.10 -12.36 -31.95
C VAL A 47 -24.11 -11.95 -30.47
N PRO A 48 -25.30 -11.73 -29.88
CA PRO A 48 -25.40 -11.42 -28.47
C PRO A 48 -24.71 -12.48 -27.61
N ILE A 49 -23.93 -12.00 -26.63
CA ILE A 49 -23.23 -12.82 -25.63
C ILE A 49 -23.65 -12.42 -24.24
N PHE A 50 -23.64 -13.37 -23.30
CA PHE A 50 -23.72 -13.04 -21.89
C PHE A 50 -22.40 -12.43 -21.42
N SER A 51 -22.47 -11.26 -20.79
CA SER A 51 -21.27 -10.55 -20.32
C SER A 51 -20.59 -11.34 -19.23
N PRO A 52 -19.26 -11.53 -19.31
CA PRO A 52 -18.48 -12.00 -18.18
C PRO A 52 -18.42 -10.94 -17.08
N ASP A 53 -17.93 -11.33 -15.90
CA ASP A 53 -17.62 -10.40 -14.83
C ASP A 53 -16.30 -9.66 -15.10
N PHE A 54 -16.25 -8.41 -14.65
CA PHE A 54 -15.07 -7.55 -14.77
C PHE A 54 -14.78 -6.90 -13.44
N THR A 55 -13.54 -7.03 -12.99
CA THR A 55 -13.09 -6.44 -11.74
C THR A 55 -11.66 -5.90 -11.87
N THR A 56 -11.25 -5.05 -10.95
CA THR A 56 -9.85 -4.68 -10.79
C THR A 56 -9.18 -5.53 -9.71
N ILE A 57 -7.84 -5.55 -9.71
CA ILE A 57 -7.06 -6.25 -8.68
C ILE A 57 -7.47 -5.75 -7.29
N ASN A 58 -7.59 -4.43 -7.11
CA ASN A 58 -7.96 -3.84 -5.82
C ASN A 58 -9.38 -4.22 -5.39
N GLU A 59 -10.34 -4.23 -6.32
CA GLU A 59 -11.72 -4.65 -6.04
C GLU A 59 -11.81 -6.15 -5.69
N LEU A 60 -11.04 -6.99 -6.39
CA LEU A 60 -10.97 -8.42 -6.11
C LEU A 60 -10.37 -8.67 -4.71
N PHE A 61 -9.25 -8.03 -4.40
CA PHE A 61 -8.58 -8.20 -3.11
C PHE A 61 -9.42 -7.64 -1.96
N GLY A 62 -10.13 -6.52 -2.17
CA GLY A 62 -11.06 -5.99 -1.18
C GLY A 62 -12.19 -6.99 -0.85
N LYS A 63 -12.74 -7.65 -1.87
CA LYS A 63 -13.75 -8.70 -1.68
C LYS A 63 -13.20 -9.91 -0.91
N LEU A 64 -11.97 -10.35 -1.23
CA LEU A 64 -11.34 -11.50 -0.57
C LEU A 64 -10.96 -11.20 0.89
N ALA A 65 -10.56 -9.96 1.19
CA ALA A 65 -10.20 -9.55 2.54
C ALA A 65 -11.43 -9.20 3.42
N GLU A 66 -12.61 -9.08 2.83
CA GLU A 66 -13.83 -8.59 3.49
C GLU A 66 -13.66 -7.20 4.13
N LEU A 67 -12.76 -6.38 3.57
CA LEU A 67 -12.44 -5.03 4.02
C LEU A 67 -12.68 -4.02 2.90
N VAL A 68 -13.00 -2.79 3.30
CA VAL A 68 -13.20 -1.67 2.37
C VAL A 68 -12.02 -0.72 2.45
N VAL A 69 -11.45 -0.36 1.29
CA VAL A 69 -10.42 0.68 1.23
C VAL A 69 -11.06 2.01 1.61
N ALA A 70 -10.59 2.60 2.71
CA ALA A 70 -11.05 3.90 3.15
C ALA A 70 -10.41 5.03 2.31
N ASP A 71 -11.08 6.17 2.24
CA ASP A 71 -10.52 7.37 1.65
C ASP A 71 -9.33 7.92 2.48
N LYS A 72 -8.50 8.71 1.83
CA LYS A 72 -7.26 9.23 2.42
C LYS A 72 -7.48 10.05 3.70
N ILE A 73 -8.53 10.84 3.76
CA ILE A 73 -8.81 11.71 4.93
C ILE A 73 -9.22 10.85 6.12
N THR A 74 -10.06 9.86 5.88
CA THR A 74 -10.47 8.87 6.89
C THR A 74 -9.25 8.11 7.43
N LEU A 75 -8.36 7.64 6.55
CA LEU A 75 -7.13 6.96 6.96
C LEU A 75 -6.24 7.87 7.82
N LEU A 76 -6.01 9.11 7.40
CA LEU A 76 -5.22 10.09 8.14
C LEU A 76 -5.83 10.41 9.52
N TYR A 77 -7.15 10.48 9.61
CA TYR A 77 -7.84 10.72 10.87
C TYR A 77 -7.66 9.55 11.85
N TYR A 78 -7.84 8.31 11.40
CA TYR A 78 -7.61 7.14 12.25
C TYR A 78 -6.13 6.99 12.63
N LEU A 79 -5.21 7.34 11.73
CA LEU A 79 -3.78 7.37 12.03
C LEU A 79 -3.45 8.42 13.10
N TYR A 80 -4.04 9.62 13.01
CA TYR A 80 -3.92 10.66 14.02
C TYR A 80 -4.44 10.20 15.40
N LEU A 81 -5.61 9.56 15.44
CA LEU A 81 -6.14 9.02 16.68
C LEU A 81 -5.19 7.97 17.31
N SER A 82 -4.58 7.14 16.47
CA SER A 82 -3.60 6.14 16.92
C SER A 82 -2.31 6.80 17.42
N TYR A 83 -1.84 7.84 16.76
CA TYR A 83 -0.73 8.67 17.22
C TYR A 83 -1.02 9.33 18.58
N LYS A 84 -2.20 9.93 18.76
CA LYS A 84 -2.60 10.56 20.03
C LYS A 84 -2.74 9.55 21.18
N GLU A 85 -3.11 8.30 20.88
CA GLU A 85 -3.17 7.23 21.86
C GLU A 85 -1.77 6.83 22.36
N VAL A 86 -0.80 6.76 21.45
CA VAL A 86 0.60 6.43 21.80
C VAL A 86 1.32 7.62 22.43
N ASN A 87 0.99 8.85 22.00
CA ASN A 87 1.58 10.09 22.51
C ASN A 87 0.52 11.07 23.04
N PRO A 88 -0.10 10.79 24.19
CA PRO A 88 -1.17 11.63 24.74
C PRO A 88 -0.73 13.04 25.11
N SER A 89 0.57 13.24 25.35
CA SER A 89 1.15 14.54 25.71
C SER A 89 1.41 15.47 24.52
N SER A 90 1.27 14.97 23.30
CA SER A 90 1.45 15.79 22.10
C SER A 90 0.41 16.92 22.05
N SER A 91 0.88 18.13 21.79
CA SER A 91 0.03 19.30 21.53
C SER A 91 -0.35 19.46 20.06
N GLU A 92 0.16 18.61 19.16
CA GLU A 92 -0.11 18.66 17.73
C GLU A 92 -1.60 18.54 17.43
N THR A 93 -2.10 19.42 16.57
CA THR A 93 -3.45 19.35 16.03
C THR A 93 -3.51 18.37 14.86
N PHE A 94 -4.71 18.07 14.39
CA PHE A 94 -4.86 17.25 13.18
C PHE A 94 -4.26 17.91 11.95
N ASP A 95 -4.37 19.25 11.83
CA ASP A 95 -3.81 20.03 10.72
C ASP A 95 -2.27 19.94 10.69
N ASP A 96 -1.62 20.01 11.85
CA ASP A 96 -0.17 19.86 11.97
C ASP A 96 0.27 18.45 11.59
N PHE A 97 -0.53 17.46 11.99
CA PHE A 97 -0.27 16.05 11.77
C PHE A 97 -0.37 15.64 10.29
N ILE A 98 -1.30 16.20 9.52
CA ILE A 98 -1.60 15.79 8.14
C ILE A 98 -0.35 15.66 7.28
N HIS A 99 0.59 16.61 7.39
CA HIS A 99 1.76 16.68 6.52
C HIS A 99 2.69 15.46 6.70
N TRP A 100 3.02 15.12 7.91
CA TRP A 100 3.89 13.97 8.17
C TRP A 100 3.10 12.66 8.31
N GLY A 101 1.85 12.74 8.72
CA GLY A 101 0.92 11.61 8.73
C GLY A 101 0.70 11.01 7.34
N ASP A 102 0.71 11.83 6.29
CA ASP A 102 0.63 11.37 4.91
C ASP A 102 1.87 10.55 4.50
N ILE A 103 3.05 10.98 4.91
CA ILE A 103 4.30 10.22 4.69
C ILE A 103 4.22 8.90 5.42
N LEU A 104 3.84 8.93 6.70
CA LEU A 104 3.75 7.73 7.52
C LEU A 104 2.71 6.72 7.00
N LEU A 105 1.58 7.21 6.49
CA LEU A 105 0.56 6.36 5.87
C LEU A 105 1.11 5.64 4.64
N ASN A 106 1.88 6.34 3.79
CA ASN A 106 2.52 5.73 2.62
C ASN A 106 3.57 4.69 3.03
N ASP A 107 4.37 4.99 4.05
CA ASP A 107 5.38 4.05 4.57
C ASP A 107 4.71 2.77 5.14
N PHE A 108 3.61 2.91 5.86
CA PHE A 108 2.84 1.76 6.38
C PHE A 108 2.20 0.95 5.25
N ASP A 109 1.72 1.63 4.20
CA ASP A 109 1.19 0.99 3.00
C ASP A 109 2.26 0.17 2.29
N ASP A 110 3.46 0.71 2.13
CA ASP A 110 4.60 0.02 1.52
C ASP A 110 5.11 -1.15 2.39
N ILE A 111 5.20 -0.99 3.70
CA ILE A 111 5.55 -2.08 4.64
C ILE A 111 4.62 -3.27 4.43
N ASP A 112 3.32 -3.03 4.30
CA ASP A 112 2.34 -4.09 4.10
C ASP A 112 2.36 -4.64 2.67
N LYS A 113 2.48 -3.81 1.64
CA LYS A 113 2.58 -4.24 0.22
C LYS A 113 3.78 -5.15 -0.04
N TYR A 114 4.91 -4.82 0.56
CA TYR A 114 6.15 -5.58 0.39
C TYR A 114 6.33 -6.69 1.44
N MET A 115 5.33 -6.95 2.27
CA MET A 115 5.34 -8.00 3.30
C MET A 115 6.51 -7.86 4.27
N VAL A 116 6.99 -6.63 4.54
CA VAL A 116 8.10 -6.36 5.45
C VAL A 116 7.69 -6.70 6.89
N ASP A 117 8.61 -7.29 7.65
CA ASP A 117 8.42 -7.49 9.08
C ASP A 117 8.55 -6.14 9.81
N ALA A 118 7.40 -5.52 10.11
CA ALA A 118 7.33 -4.22 10.74
C ALA A 118 8.00 -4.19 12.12
N HIS A 119 7.89 -5.30 12.89
CA HIS A 119 8.52 -5.38 14.21
C HIS A 119 10.04 -5.29 14.09
N ARG A 120 10.63 -6.06 13.18
CA ARG A 120 12.08 -6.02 12.94
C ARG A 120 12.52 -4.70 12.35
N LEU A 121 11.76 -4.15 11.40
CA LEU A 121 12.08 -2.86 10.78
C LEU A 121 12.17 -1.75 11.84
N PHE A 122 11.19 -1.65 12.73
CA PHE A 122 11.16 -0.60 13.75
C PHE A 122 12.03 -0.89 14.97
N ALA A 123 12.37 -2.17 15.25
CA ALA A 123 13.26 -2.53 16.35
C ALA A 123 14.75 -2.28 16.04
N ASN A 124 15.17 -2.47 14.79
CA ASN A 124 16.59 -2.47 14.40
C ASN A 124 17.26 -1.10 14.40
N ILE A 125 16.54 0.01 14.54
CA ILE A 125 17.15 1.35 14.52
C ILE A 125 17.72 1.76 15.88
N LYS A 126 17.56 0.93 16.93
CA LYS A 126 18.23 1.16 18.21
C LYS A 126 19.76 1.02 18.13
N ASP A 127 20.26 0.28 17.16
CA ASP A 127 21.70 0.06 16.99
C ASP A 127 22.16 0.69 15.67
N LEU A 128 22.60 1.94 15.73
CA LEU A 128 23.15 2.67 14.58
C LEU A 128 24.37 1.96 13.95
N ASN A 129 25.00 1.03 14.69
CA ASN A 129 26.09 0.22 14.20
C ASN A 129 25.63 -0.97 13.34
N GLU A 130 24.38 -1.46 13.52
CA GLU A 130 23.80 -2.52 12.69
C GLU A 130 23.27 -2.01 11.34
N ILE A 131 23.10 -0.68 11.19
CA ILE A 131 22.68 -0.06 9.93
C ILE A 131 23.72 -0.31 8.82
N ASP A 132 25.00 -0.30 9.12
CA ASP A 132 26.05 -0.59 8.15
C ASP A 132 25.97 -2.02 7.60
N ASP A 133 25.61 -2.99 8.42
CA ASP A 133 25.40 -4.39 8.00
C ASP A 133 24.08 -4.57 7.23
N MET A 134 23.02 -3.88 7.63
CA MET A 134 21.71 -3.92 6.93
C MET A 134 21.77 -3.34 5.51
N TYR A 135 22.66 -2.38 5.25
CA TYR A 135 22.84 -1.77 3.93
C TYR A 135 24.04 -2.34 3.16
N SER A 136 24.57 -3.50 3.57
CA SER A 136 25.71 -4.18 2.92
C SER A 136 25.45 -4.51 1.43
N TYR A 137 24.19 -4.61 1.00
CA TYR A 137 23.78 -4.84 -0.39
C TYR A 137 23.74 -3.56 -1.25
N LEU A 138 23.84 -2.37 -0.64
CA LEU A 138 23.85 -1.10 -1.37
C LEU A 138 25.24 -0.83 -1.95
N SER A 139 25.30 -0.22 -3.13
CA SER A 139 26.54 0.32 -3.70
C SER A 139 27.08 1.46 -2.84
N ASP A 140 28.40 1.71 -2.94
CA ASP A 140 29.06 2.78 -2.17
C ASP A 140 28.39 4.16 -2.38
N GLN A 141 27.94 4.47 -3.60
CA GLN A 141 27.19 5.69 -3.90
C GLN A 141 25.81 5.74 -3.21
N GLN A 142 25.13 4.61 -3.12
CA GLN A 142 23.85 4.50 -2.43
C GLN A 142 24.03 4.60 -0.91
N ARG A 143 25.10 4.01 -0.37
CA ARG A 143 25.46 4.16 1.05
C ARG A 143 25.81 5.60 1.39
N GLU A 144 26.59 6.30 0.53
CA GLU A 144 26.89 7.71 0.71
C GLU A 144 25.61 8.58 0.66
N ALA A 145 24.66 8.30 -0.23
CA ALA A 145 23.39 9.02 -0.30
C ALA A 145 22.53 8.77 0.96
N VAL A 146 22.44 7.53 1.42
CA VAL A 146 21.76 7.17 2.67
C VAL A 146 22.46 7.79 3.88
N ALA A 147 23.80 7.69 3.96
CA ALA A 147 24.59 8.31 5.02
C ALA A 147 24.53 9.85 4.97
N ALA A 148 24.44 10.47 3.79
CA ALA A 148 24.26 11.91 3.64
C ALA A 148 22.86 12.35 4.08
N PHE A 149 21.82 11.60 3.70
CA PHE A 149 20.45 11.83 4.17
C PHE A 149 20.37 11.72 5.70
N TRP A 150 20.87 10.64 6.26
CA TRP A 150 20.94 10.45 7.70
C TRP A 150 21.94 11.40 8.37
N GLY A 151 23.07 11.71 7.70
CA GLY A 151 24.10 12.61 8.19
C GLY A 151 23.67 14.08 8.26
N VAL A 152 22.82 14.55 7.35
CA VAL A 152 22.18 15.87 7.45
C VAL A 152 21.23 15.91 8.64
N TYR A 153 20.50 14.83 8.87
CA TYR A 153 19.61 14.68 10.03
C TYR A 153 20.43 14.55 11.33
N ILE A 154 21.59 13.86 11.28
CA ILE A 154 22.49 13.63 12.41
C ILE A 154 23.44 14.80 12.68
N LYS A 155 23.96 15.50 11.67
CA LYS A 155 24.93 16.62 11.82
C LYS A 155 24.34 17.92 12.34
N ASN A 156 23.04 18.13 12.27
CA ASN A 156 22.37 19.31 12.83
C ASN A 156 21.98 19.12 14.32
N LYS A 157 22.78 18.38 15.10
CA LYS A 157 22.37 17.88 16.38
C LYS A 157 22.98 18.57 17.60
N GLU A 158 22.09 19.12 18.36
CA GLU A 158 22.12 19.06 19.81
C GLU A 158 21.60 17.68 20.26
N LYS A 159 22.16 17.11 21.32
CA LYS A 159 21.78 15.80 21.93
C LYS A 159 20.26 15.63 22.19
N GLU A 160 19.53 16.72 22.20
CA GLU A 160 18.09 16.77 22.42
C GLU A 160 17.29 16.28 21.20
N ASN A 161 17.76 16.55 19.99
CA ASN A 161 17.11 16.09 18.75
C ASN A 161 17.30 14.58 18.52
N GLU A 162 18.40 14.01 19.00
CA GLU A 162 18.67 12.57 18.93
C GLU A 162 17.70 11.78 19.82
N LYS A 163 17.45 12.27 21.04
CA LYS A 163 16.46 11.67 21.93
C LYS A 163 15.04 11.77 21.37
N LYS A 164 14.69 12.90 20.73
CA LYS A 164 13.38 13.09 20.08
C LYS A 164 13.21 12.15 18.88
N PHE A 165 14.26 11.94 18.09
CA PHE A 165 14.23 11.02 16.97
C PHE A 165 14.04 9.57 17.43
N ILE A 166 14.84 9.11 18.41
CA ILE A 166 14.71 7.76 18.95
C ILE A 166 13.31 7.55 19.56
N SER A 167 12.80 8.53 20.32
CA SER A 167 11.47 8.44 20.91
C SER A 167 10.35 8.40 19.86
N LEU A 168 10.47 9.16 18.76
CA LEU A 168 9.53 9.09 17.64
C LEU A 168 9.56 7.70 16.98
N TRP A 169 10.78 7.17 16.76
CA TRP A 169 10.95 5.87 16.14
C TRP A 169 10.37 4.73 16.97
N GLU A 170 10.54 4.79 18.30
CA GLU A 170 9.96 3.83 19.23
C GLU A 170 8.42 3.84 19.22
N MET A 171 7.81 4.97 18.83
CA MET A 171 6.35 5.09 18.71
C MET A 171 5.79 4.51 17.40
N LEU A 172 6.61 4.36 16.35
CA LEU A 172 6.11 3.97 15.01
C LEU A 172 5.47 2.59 15.01
N TYR A 173 6.08 1.60 15.64
CA TYR A 173 5.52 0.25 15.71
C TYR A 173 4.21 0.18 16.50
N PRO A 174 4.09 0.76 17.71
CA PRO A 174 2.81 0.89 18.41
C PRO A 174 1.75 1.61 17.57
N ILE A 175 2.09 2.74 16.91
CA ILE A 175 1.16 3.47 16.06
C ILE A 175 0.66 2.58 14.91
N TYR A 176 1.57 1.90 14.20
CA TYR A 176 1.24 0.98 13.12
C TYR A 176 0.27 -0.12 13.58
N THR A 177 0.54 -0.73 14.72
CA THR A 177 -0.28 -1.83 15.25
C THR A 177 -1.67 -1.34 15.66
N ILE A 178 -1.76 -0.26 16.45
CA ILE A 178 -3.03 0.33 16.88
C ILE A 178 -3.86 0.81 15.69
N PHE A 179 -3.21 1.45 14.72
CA PHE A 179 -3.86 1.93 13.50
C PHE A 179 -4.52 0.79 12.72
N LYS A 180 -3.80 -0.31 12.49
CA LYS A 180 -4.35 -1.49 11.80
C LYS A 180 -5.50 -2.13 12.56
N GLU A 181 -5.38 -2.29 13.87
CA GLU A 181 -6.44 -2.83 14.71
C GLU A 181 -7.70 -1.96 14.69
N ARG A 182 -7.51 -0.63 14.73
CA ARG A 182 -8.58 0.33 14.68
C ARG A 182 -9.33 0.28 13.33
N LEU A 183 -8.61 0.25 12.22
CA LEU A 183 -9.20 0.09 10.90
C LEU A 183 -9.97 -1.24 10.77
N LYS A 184 -9.39 -2.35 11.23
CA LYS A 184 -10.06 -3.67 11.20
C LYS A 184 -11.38 -3.68 11.96
N LYS A 185 -11.45 -3.04 13.12
CA LYS A 185 -12.70 -2.94 13.90
C LYS A 185 -13.82 -2.24 13.14
N GLU A 186 -13.47 -1.28 12.28
CA GLU A 186 -14.42 -0.53 11.45
C GLU A 186 -14.68 -1.20 10.08
N GLY A 187 -14.08 -2.35 9.79
CA GLY A 187 -14.15 -3.00 8.48
C GLY A 187 -13.41 -2.23 7.38
N LEU A 188 -12.47 -1.36 7.76
CA LEU A 188 -11.70 -0.50 6.88
C LEU A 188 -10.27 -0.99 6.72
N ALA A 189 -9.62 -0.57 5.62
CA ALA A 189 -8.21 -0.82 5.37
C ALA A 189 -7.60 0.23 4.41
N TYR A 190 -6.28 0.29 4.35
CA TYR A 190 -5.52 0.84 3.22
C TYR A 190 -5.10 -0.29 2.28
N GLU A 191 -4.63 0.02 1.08
CA GLU A 191 -4.38 -0.98 0.03
C GLU A 191 -3.38 -2.07 0.46
N GLY A 192 -2.24 -1.68 1.01
CA GLY A 192 -1.20 -2.62 1.45
C GLY A 192 -1.68 -3.59 2.52
N MET A 193 -2.53 -3.11 3.44
CA MET A 193 -3.13 -3.95 4.47
C MET A 193 -4.00 -5.05 3.87
N ILE A 194 -4.79 -4.74 2.83
CA ILE A 194 -5.59 -5.71 2.09
C ILE A 194 -4.68 -6.71 1.38
N TYR A 195 -3.63 -6.22 0.69
CA TYR A 195 -2.71 -7.09 -0.04
C TYR A 195 -2.00 -8.07 0.89
N ARG A 196 -1.52 -7.59 2.04
CA ARG A 196 -0.92 -8.45 3.07
C ARG A 196 -1.91 -9.49 3.59
N GLN A 197 -3.14 -9.10 3.89
CA GLN A 197 -4.14 -10.01 4.42
C GLN A 197 -4.47 -11.13 3.42
N VAL A 198 -4.67 -10.81 2.14
CA VAL A 198 -4.95 -11.81 1.09
C VAL A 198 -3.74 -12.71 0.83
N ALA A 199 -2.51 -12.18 0.95
CA ALA A 199 -1.29 -12.97 0.74
C ALA A 199 -0.98 -13.93 1.90
N GLN A 200 -1.49 -13.65 3.09
CA GLN A 200 -1.29 -14.49 4.28
C GLN A 200 -2.39 -15.57 4.47
N GLY A 201 -3.50 -15.49 3.72
CA GLY A 201 -4.62 -16.43 3.75
C GLY A 201 -5.61 -16.10 4.82
#